data_0f5c4297d4b9c86ef88219d2dfa1d958
#
_entry.id   0f5c4297d4b9c86ef88219d2dfa1d958
#
_cell.length_a   1.000
_cell.length_b   1.000
_cell.length_c   1.000
_cell.angle_alpha   90.00
_cell.angle_beta   90.00
_cell.angle_gamma   90.00
#
_symmetry.space_group_name_H-M   'P 1'
#
loop_
_entity.id
_entity.type
_entity.pdbx_description
1 polymer ?
#
loop_
_entity_poly.entity_id
_entity_poly.type
_entity_poly.pdbx_seq_one_letter_code
_entity_poly.pdbx_strand_id
1 'polypeptide(L)'
;MTGAAGFVGGHLVEHLRASGDDVTCTDRADGGPDLLAPTGIRKLVVDAGPDVVYHLAGQADVGGSWDSPVQTLRANAEGTLNLLDAVRVLDGVRVVTVSSADIYGVVDPDDLPTPESAPLRPVSPYAASKAAADLLA
;
A
#
# COMPACT_ATOMS: atom_id res chain seq x y z
N MET A 1 -9.21 -5.91 -2.20
CA MET A 1 -8.39 -5.30 -1.12
C MET A 1 -7.15 -6.15 -0.87
N THR A 2 -5.96 -5.56 -0.82
CA THR A 2 -4.71 -6.23 -0.39
C THR A 2 -4.41 -5.89 1.08
N GLY A 3 -3.71 -6.76 1.80
CA GLY A 3 -3.45 -6.58 3.24
C GLY A 3 -4.68 -6.78 4.13
N ALA A 4 -5.63 -7.58 3.66
CA ALA A 4 -6.93 -7.76 4.32
C ALA A 4 -6.84 -8.46 5.68
N ALA A 5 -5.81 -9.32 5.91
CA ALA A 5 -5.58 -9.97 7.20
C ALA A 5 -4.85 -9.07 8.22
N GLY A 6 -4.38 -7.89 7.81
CA GLY A 6 -3.78 -6.91 8.70
C GLY A 6 -4.80 -6.22 9.62
N PHE A 7 -4.28 -5.49 10.64
CA PHE A 7 -5.12 -4.79 11.61
C PHE A 7 -6.14 -3.84 10.94
N VAL A 8 -5.66 -2.93 10.10
CA VAL A 8 -6.54 -1.98 9.39
C VAL A 8 -7.41 -2.71 8.37
N GLY A 9 -6.86 -3.73 7.68
CA GLY A 9 -7.56 -4.51 6.67
C GLY A 9 -8.82 -5.18 7.20
N GLY A 10 -8.74 -5.83 8.36
CA GLY A 10 -9.89 -6.48 9.00
C GLY A 10 -11.03 -5.50 9.27
N HIS A 11 -10.74 -4.35 9.86
CA HIS A 11 -11.75 -3.32 10.14
C HIS A 11 -12.35 -2.71 8.86
N LEU A 12 -11.52 -2.46 7.85
CA LEU A 12 -12.02 -1.90 6.59
C LEU A 12 -12.88 -2.91 5.82
N VAL A 13 -12.52 -4.20 5.82
CA VAL A 13 -13.35 -5.27 5.22
C VAL A 13 -14.73 -5.32 5.86
N GLU A 14 -14.78 -5.29 7.20
CA GLU A 14 -16.03 -5.29 7.95
C GLU A 14 -16.91 -4.09 7.58
N HIS A 15 -16.30 -2.89 7.57
CA HIS A 15 -17.00 -1.64 7.22
C HIS A 15 -17.56 -1.68 5.79
N LEU A 16 -16.75 -2.04 4.80
CA LEU A 16 -17.18 -2.08 3.40
C LEU A 16 -18.32 -3.08 3.17
N ARG A 17 -18.20 -4.29 3.74
CA ARG A 17 -19.29 -5.29 3.66
C ARG A 17 -20.57 -4.83 4.33
N ALA A 18 -20.47 -4.17 5.49
CA ALA A 18 -21.63 -3.58 6.17
C ALA A 18 -22.27 -2.46 5.34
N SER A 19 -21.50 -1.79 4.49
CA SER A 19 -21.99 -0.76 3.55
C SER A 19 -22.57 -1.35 2.26
N GLY A 20 -22.52 -2.67 2.08
CA GLY A 20 -23.09 -3.37 0.92
C GLY A 20 -22.10 -3.63 -0.22
N ASP A 21 -20.82 -3.37 -0.02
CA ASP A 21 -19.80 -3.64 -1.03
C ASP A 21 -19.48 -5.15 -1.10
N ASP A 22 -19.23 -5.64 -2.32
CA ASP A 22 -18.64 -6.97 -2.55
C ASP A 22 -17.12 -6.85 -2.44
N VAL A 23 -16.52 -7.48 -1.43
CA VAL A 23 -15.11 -7.32 -1.09
C VAL A 23 -14.31 -8.57 -1.33
N THR A 24 -13.53 -8.61 -2.43
CA THR A 24 -12.48 -9.59 -2.65
C THR A 24 -11.27 -9.24 -1.79
N CYS A 25 -10.91 -10.14 -0.87
CA CYS A 25 -9.78 -10.00 0.05
C CYS A 25 -8.58 -10.80 -0.42
N THR A 26 -7.37 -10.24 -0.25
CA THR A 26 -6.12 -10.96 -0.43
C THR A 26 -5.08 -10.56 0.59
N ASP A 27 -4.41 -11.55 1.13
CA ASP A 27 -3.26 -11.38 2.01
C ASP A 27 -2.32 -12.59 1.84
N ARG A 28 -1.03 -12.38 2.00
CA ARG A 28 -0.04 -13.46 1.94
C ARG A 28 -0.25 -14.46 3.09
N ALA A 29 -0.70 -13.97 4.25
CA ALA A 29 -1.00 -14.81 5.40
C ALA A 29 -2.12 -15.84 5.11
N ASP A 30 -3.04 -15.49 4.21
CA ASP A 30 -4.17 -16.34 3.80
C ASP A 30 -3.89 -17.10 2.47
N GLY A 31 -2.63 -17.19 2.06
CA GLY A 31 -2.23 -17.88 0.84
C GLY A 31 -2.44 -17.07 -0.45
N GLY A 32 -2.73 -15.79 -0.34
CA GLY A 32 -2.77 -14.87 -1.47
C GLY A 32 -1.40 -14.67 -2.13
N PRO A 33 -1.36 -14.15 -3.38
CA PRO A 33 -0.11 -13.93 -4.09
C PRO A 33 0.78 -12.92 -3.37
N ASP A 34 2.09 -13.15 -3.42
CA ASP A 34 3.07 -12.15 -2.99
C ASP A 34 3.04 -10.94 -3.93
N LEU A 35 3.06 -9.73 -3.38
CA LEU A 35 3.15 -8.47 -4.17
C LEU A 35 4.38 -8.44 -5.07
N LEU A 36 5.44 -9.18 -4.72
CA LEU A 36 6.66 -9.31 -5.53
C LEU A 36 6.54 -10.37 -6.63
N ALA A 37 5.36 -10.98 -6.81
CA ALA A 37 5.05 -11.93 -7.88
C ALA A 37 4.07 -11.30 -8.88
N PRO A 38 4.53 -10.47 -9.86
CA PRO A 38 3.66 -9.64 -10.71
C PRO A 38 2.62 -10.46 -11.48
N THR A 39 2.96 -11.67 -11.94
CA THR A 39 2.01 -12.55 -12.64
C THR A 39 0.84 -12.96 -11.74
N GLY A 40 1.12 -13.27 -10.46
CA GLY A 40 0.09 -13.65 -9.49
C GLY A 40 -0.84 -12.49 -9.17
N ILE A 41 -0.27 -11.29 -8.95
CA ILE A 41 -1.03 -10.06 -8.71
C ILE A 41 -1.90 -9.70 -9.92
N ARG A 42 -1.34 -9.77 -11.13
CA ARG A 42 -2.09 -9.47 -12.35
C ARG A 42 -3.28 -10.42 -12.53
N LYS A 43 -3.05 -11.73 -12.32
CA LYS A 43 -4.15 -12.70 -12.39
C LYS A 43 -5.24 -12.38 -11.38
N LEU A 44 -4.89 -12.12 -10.11
CA LEU A 44 -5.84 -11.77 -9.07
C LEU A 44 -6.66 -10.53 -9.42
N VAL A 45 -6.01 -9.46 -9.88
CA VAL A 45 -6.67 -8.19 -10.21
C VAL A 45 -7.63 -8.36 -11.39
N VAL A 46 -7.20 -9.07 -12.44
CA VAL A 46 -8.04 -9.32 -13.63
C VAL A 46 -9.23 -10.20 -13.28
N ASP A 47 -9.02 -11.28 -12.51
CA ASP A 47 -10.10 -12.19 -12.11
C ASP A 47 -11.13 -11.50 -11.20
N ALA A 48 -10.68 -10.56 -10.35
CA ALA A 48 -11.56 -9.83 -9.44
C ALA A 48 -12.36 -8.72 -10.16
N GLY A 49 -11.82 -8.11 -11.21
CA GLY A 49 -12.45 -7.01 -11.95
C GLY A 49 -12.93 -5.87 -11.04
N PRO A 50 -12.10 -5.30 -10.16
CA PRO A 50 -12.56 -4.37 -9.13
C PRO A 50 -12.89 -2.98 -9.69
N ASP A 51 -13.86 -2.30 -9.10
CA ASP A 51 -14.10 -0.85 -9.29
C ASP A 51 -13.12 -0.02 -8.46
N VAL A 52 -12.78 -0.53 -7.25
CA VAL A 52 -11.86 0.14 -6.32
C VAL A 52 -10.87 -0.87 -5.74
N VAL A 53 -9.59 -0.51 -5.72
CA VAL A 53 -8.53 -1.27 -5.05
C VAL A 53 -8.06 -0.51 -3.81
N TYR A 54 -8.25 -1.09 -2.62
CA TYR A 54 -7.61 -0.64 -1.39
C TYR A 54 -6.31 -1.38 -1.19
N HIS A 55 -5.19 -0.67 -1.26
CA HIS A 55 -3.85 -1.23 -1.12
C HIS A 55 -3.29 -0.95 0.27
N LEU A 56 -3.49 -1.91 1.18
CA LEU A 56 -3.02 -1.84 2.57
C LEU A 56 -1.80 -2.74 2.83
N ALA A 57 -1.53 -3.68 1.91
CA ALA A 57 -0.40 -4.59 2.06
C ALA A 57 0.93 -3.84 1.96
N GLY A 58 1.85 -4.18 2.82
CA GLY A 58 3.18 -3.61 2.88
C GLY A 58 3.90 -3.98 4.17
N GLN A 59 5.17 -3.64 4.26
CA GLN A 59 5.94 -3.74 5.49
C GLN A 59 5.73 -2.45 6.29
N ALA A 60 5.23 -2.56 7.54
CA ALA A 60 4.84 -1.42 8.38
C ALA A 60 5.78 -1.18 9.58
N ASP A 61 6.75 -2.06 9.81
CA ASP A 61 7.68 -1.95 10.92
C ASP A 61 8.82 -0.96 10.59
N VAL A 62 8.72 0.24 11.16
CA VAL A 62 9.73 1.30 10.98
C VAL A 62 11.09 0.87 11.54
N GLY A 63 11.10 0.29 12.74
CA GLY A 63 12.34 -0.19 13.40
C GLY A 63 13.04 -1.27 12.61
N GLY A 64 12.31 -2.33 12.26
CA GLY A 64 12.82 -3.46 11.46
C GLY A 64 13.25 -3.09 10.05
N SER A 65 12.86 -1.91 9.54
CA SER A 65 13.33 -1.42 8.24
C SER A 65 14.83 -1.16 8.19
N TRP A 66 15.48 -0.89 9.31
CA TRP A 66 16.92 -0.72 9.41
C TRP A 66 17.67 -2.06 9.29
N ASP A 67 17.07 -3.14 9.77
CA ASP A 67 17.66 -4.49 9.69
C ASP A 67 17.49 -5.10 8.29
N SER A 68 16.42 -4.69 7.58
CA SER A 68 16.08 -5.26 6.26
C SER A 68 15.62 -4.19 5.24
N PRO A 69 16.48 -3.20 4.92
CA PRO A 69 16.09 -2.05 4.08
C PRO A 69 15.70 -2.44 2.65
N VAL A 70 16.38 -3.42 2.07
CA VAL A 70 16.09 -3.91 0.71
C VAL A 70 14.70 -4.57 0.66
N GLN A 71 14.39 -5.44 1.62
CA GLN A 71 13.09 -6.10 1.71
C GLN A 71 11.97 -5.09 1.93
N THR A 72 12.22 -4.07 2.79
CA THR A 72 11.26 -2.99 3.05
C THR A 72 10.98 -2.19 1.78
N LEU A 73 12.01 -1.79 1.02
CA LEU A 73 11.85 -1.08 -0.25
C LEU A 73 11.08 -1.92 -1.27
N ARG A 74 11.45 -3.19 -1.40
CA ARG A 74 10.78 -4.10 -2.32
C ARG A 74 9.31 -4.30 -1.94
N ALA A 75 9.01 -4.58 -0.67
CA ALA A 75 7.65 -4.82 -0.24
C ALA A 75 6.75 -3.59 -0.48
N ASN A 76 7.24 -2.38 -0.16
CA ASN A 76 6.44 -1.17 -0.21
C ASN A 76 6.44 -0.52 -1.60
N ALA A 77 7.59 -0.33 -2.24
CA ALA A 77 7.66 0.36 -3.54
C ALA A 77 7.48 -0.60 -4.73
N GLU A 78 8.26 -1.68 -4.82
CA GLU A 78 8.15 -2.65 -5.91
C GLU A 78 6.79 -3.36 -5.88
N GLY A 79 6.30 -3.75 -4.67
CA GLY A 79 4.99 -4.36 -4.51
C GLY A 79 3.85 -3.44 -4.95
N THR A 80 3.89 -2.16 -4.58
CA THR A 80 2.91 -1.16 -5.05
C THR A 80 2.98 -1.00 -6.56
N LEU A 81 4.18 -0.90 -7.14
CA LEU A 81 4.35 -0.78 -8.59
C LEU A 81 3.76 -1.99 -9.35
N ASN A 82 3.99 -3.22 -8.86
CA ASN A 82 3.43 -4.42 -9.45
C ASN A 82 1.89 -4.43 -9.41
N LEU A 83 1.30 -3.93 -8.32
CA LEU A 83 -0.15 -3.79 -8.22
C LEU A 83 -0.67 -2.73 -9.21
N LEU A 84 -0.05 -1.57 -9.28
CA LEU A 84 -0.43 -0.50 -10.21
C LEU A 84 -0.31 -0.96 -11.67
N ASP A 85 0.77 -1.70 -12.02
CA ASP A 85 0.92 -2.29 -13.36
C ASP A 85 -0.17 -3.32 -13.66
N ALA A 86 -0.61 -4.09 -12.66
CA ALA A 86 -1.70 -5.02 -12.80
C ALA A 86 -3.05 -4.32 -13.02
N VAL A 87 -3.30 -3.21 -12.31
CA VAL A 87 -4.56 -2.45 -12.40
C VAL A 87 -4.68 -1.69 -13.72
N ARG A 88 -3.58 -1.16 -14.28
CA ARG A 88 -3.61 -0.32 -15.49
C ARG A 88 -4.17 -1.01 -16.74
N VAL A 89 -4.40 -2.31 -16.74
CA VAL A 89 -5.03 -3.04 -17.86
C VAL A 89 -6.56 -3.04 -17.77
N LEU A 90 -7.10 -2.51 -16.69
CA LEU A 90 -8.53 -2.35 -16.45
C LEU A 90 -8.90 -0.87 -16.57
N ASP A 91 -10.07 -0.61 -17.17
CA ASP A 91 -10.55 0.76 -17.33
C ASP A 91 -11.33 1.21 -16.09
N GLY A 92 -11.14 2.46 -15.67
CA GLY A 92 -11.97 3.14 -14.67
C GLY A 92 -11.75 2.70 -13.22
N VAL A 93 -10.75 1.89 -12.93
CA VAL A 93 -10.44 1.42 -11.57
C VAL A 93 -9.82 2.54 -10.74
N ARG A 94 -10.38 2.80 -9.56
CA ARG A 94 -9.76 3.69 -8.57
C ARG A 94 -8.81 2.89 -7.67
N VAL A 95 -7.62 3.41 -7.44
CA VAL A 95 -6.67 2.83 -6.46
C VAL A 95 -6.52 3.77 -5.28
N VAL A 96 -6.68 3.23 -4.07
CA VAL A 96 -6.42 3.92 -2.81
C VAL A 96 -5.20 3.27 -2.17
N THR A 97 -4.08 3.98 -2.17
CA THR A 97 -2.83 3.56 -1.53
C THR A 97 -2.70 4.20 -0.16
N VAL A 98 -2.11 3.48 0.79
CA VAL A 98 -1.82 4.02 2.12
C VAL A 98 -0.38 4.47 2.19
N SER A 99 -0.17 5.78 2.30
CA SER A 99 1.13 6.41 2.51
C SER A 99 1.48 6.47 4.01
N SER A 100 2.39 7.35 4.42
CA SER A 100 2.79 7.57 5.80
C SER A 100 3.17 9.03 6.00
N ALA A 101 2.87 9.60 7.16
CA ALA A 101 3.40 10.92 7.56
C ALA A 101 4.94 10.94 7.66
N ASP A 102 5.57 9.79 7.86
CA ASP A 102 7.03 9.67 7.92
C ASP A 102 7.74 10.10 6.63
N ILE A 103 7.02 10.16 5.50
CA ILE A 103 7.59 10.66 4.23
C ILE A 103 8.06 12.12 4.33
N TYR A 104 7.47 12.90 5.24
CA TYR A 104 7.87 14.29 5.49
C TYR A 104 9.07 14.41 6.43
N GLY A 105 9.43 13.33 7.13
CA GLY A 105 10.56 13.30 8.07
C GLY A 105 10.30 14.07 9.34
N VAL A 106 11.32 14.76 9.83
CA VAL A 106 11.20 15.62 11.04
C VAL A 106 10.57 16.95 10.63
N VAL A 107 9.36 17.20 11.12
CA VAL A 107 8.60 18.43 10.85
C VAL A 107 8.73 19.35 12.06
N ASP A 108 8.98 20.64 11.82
CA ASP A 108 8.99 21.64 12.88
C ASP A 108 7.57 21.78 13.47
N PRO A 109 7.40 21.89 14.80
CA PRO A 109 6.09 22.12 15.42
C PRO A 109 5.33 23.31 14.86
N ASP A 110 6.03 24.34 14.41
CA ASP A 110 5.43 25.54 13.81
C ASP A 110 4.87 25.30 12.39
N ASP A 111 5.27 24.19 11.74
CA ASP A 111 4.79 23.77 10.40
C ASP A 111 3.61 22.78 10.49
N LEU A 112 3.03 22.57 11.66
CA LEU A 112 1.87 21.70 11.83
C LEU A 112 0.54 22.46 11.74
N PRO A 113 -0.51 21.87 11.14
CA PRO A 113 -0.53 20.56 10.49
C PRO A 113 0.25 20.57 9.16
N THR A 114 1.03 19.52 8.89
CA THR A 114 1.83 19.38 7.68
C THR A 114 0.95 19.38 6.43
N PRO A 115 1.11 20.32 5.50
CA PRO A 115 0.34 20.36 4.26
C PRO A 115 0.86 19.32 3.25
N GLU A 116 0.00 18.88 2.31
CA GLU A 116 0.40 17.95 1.24
C GLU A 116 1.50 18.50 0.33
N SER A 117 1.66 19.84 0.27
CA SER A 117 2.72 20.52 -0.48
C SER A 117 4.08 20.54 0.23
N ALA A 118 4.17 20.00 1.45
CA ALA A 118 5.43 19.94 2.19
C ALA A 118 6.44 19.04 1.45
N PRO A 119 7.73 19.40 1.45
CA PRO A 119 8.75 18.60 0.77
C PRO A 119 8.96 17.26 1.47
N LEU A 120 9.09 16.18 0.67
CA LEU A 120 9.41 14.86 1.19
C LEU A 120 10.86 14.84 1.70
N ARG A 121 11.04 14.42 2.95
CA ARG A 121 12.35 14.36 3.64
C ARG A 121 12.46 13.07 4.46
N PRO A 122 12.30 11.88 3.85
CA PRO A 122 12.30 10.62 4.57
C PRO A 122 13.64 10.39 5.29
N VAL A 123 13.59 9.97 6.56
CA VAL A 123 14.76 9.79 7.43
C VAL A 123 14.99 8.33 7.83
N SER A 124 14.24 7.38 7.29
CA SER A 124 14.40 5.96 7.53
C SER A 124 14.20 5.15 6.24
N PRO A 125 14.67 3.90 6.16
CA PRO A 125 14.39 3.02 5.03
C PRO A 125 12.89 2.81 4.80
N TYR A 126 12.11 2.70 5.88
CA TYR A 126 10.65 2.64 5.81
C TYR A 126 10.08 3.91 5.15
N ALA A 127 10.42 5.08 5.68
CA ALA A 127 9.94 6.36 5.16
C ALA A 127 10.32 6.55 3.68
N ALA A 128 11.55 6.20 3.30
CA ALA A 128 12.01 6.25 1.92
C ALA A 128 11.20 5.30 1.01
N SER A 129 10.89 4.08 1.50
CA SER A 129 10.07 3.12 0.75
C SER A 129 8.63 3.60 0.57
N LYS A 130 8.06 4.26 1.58
CA LYS A 130 6.70 4.83 1.51
C LYS A 130 6.66 6.07 0.62
N ALA A 131 7.69 6.94 0.67
CA ALA A 131 7.81 8.07 -0.24
C ALA A 131 7.94 7.61 -1.71
N ALA A 132 8.71 6.54 -1.98
CA ALA A 132 8.80 5.96 -3.30
C ALA A 132 7.45 5.40 -3.78
N ALA A 133 6.71 4.68 -2.92
CA ALA A 133 5.38 4.17 -3.24
C ALA A 133 4.38 5.29 -3.52
N ASP A 134 4.41 6.36 -2.74
CA ASP A 134 3.56 7.55 -2.87
C ASP A 134 3.78 8.26 -4.21
N LEU A 135 5.04 8.43 -4.62
CA LEU A 135 5.40 9.04 -5.91
C LEU A 135 5.05 8.18 -7.13
N LEU A 136 4.82 6.88 -6.95
CA LEU A 136 4.41 5.95 -8.02
C LEU A 136 2.90 5.88 -8.20
N ALA A 137 2.12 6.26 -7.18
CA ALA A 137 0.65 6.17 -7.14
C ALA A 137 -0.01 7.42 -7.71
#